data_252a5bb5143c4e298f0db4e6435cc830
#
_entry.id   252a5bb5143c4e298f0db4e6435cc830
#
_cell.length_a   1.000
_cell.length_b   1.000
_cell.length_c   1.000
_cell.angle_alpha   90.00
_cell.angle_beta   90.00
_cell.angle_gamma   90.00
#
_symmetry.space_group_name_H-M   'P 1'
#
loop_
_entity.id
_entity.type
_entity.pdbx_description
1 polymer ?
#
loop_
_entity_poly.entity_id
_entity_poly.type
_entity_poly.pdbx_seq_one_letter_code
_entity_poly.pdbx_strand_id
1 'polypeptide(L)'
;IASIRTRAVDDGDDFIISGQKRFITCADTSDYLWTLVRSESGSARHKGLSIVLVPCRLPGVTIQVFEMMNGIQTCEVYLDEVRVPKRYLVGARGHGWQHLMEALARERMTMINFKAVSEPFGRFVQWVRGAEFDGERLARDPVVRQSVANMHVKIAGGKMLQLIAGARAADKNYVPTLEAAACKMYRAMLSWEKATLALDIMQSH
;
A
#
# COMPACT_ATOMS: atom_id res chain seq x y z
N ILE A 1 12.69 -7.62 -1.16
CA ILE A 1 13.11 -6.32 -1.78
C ILE A 1 14.63 -6.24 -1.86
N ALA A 2 15.40 -6.56 -0.80
CA ALA A 2 16.88 -6.44 -0.79
C ALA A 2 17.61 -7.30 -1.86
N SER A 3 16.96 -8.32 -2.44
CA SER A 3 17.51 -9.20 -3.49
C SER A 3 17.10 -8.79 -4.90
N ILE A 4 16.84 -7.50 -5.13
CA ILE A 4 16.50 -6.96 -6.45
C ILE A 4 17.59 -7.27 -7.47
N ARG A 5 17.15 -7.75 -8.65
CA ARG A 5 18.01 -8.13 -9.78
C ARG A 5 18.04 -7.10 -10.90
N THR A 6 17.10 -6.13 -10.94
CA THR A 6 17.14 -5.04 -11.91
C THR A 6 18.44 -4.28 -11.76
N ARG A 7 19.24 -4.22 -12.82
CA ARG A 7 20.58 -3.63 -12.83
C ARG A 7 20.55 -2.26 -13.49
N ALA A 8 21.42 -1.37 -13.02
CA ALA A 8 21.78 -0.14 -13.72
C ALA A 8 23.30 -0.14 -13.89
N VAL A 9 23.76 -0.17 -15.12
CA VAL A 9 25.18 -0.16 -15.49
C VAL A 9 25.52 1.23 -16.03
N ASP A 10 26.69 1.75 -15.63
CA ASP A 10 27.15 3.06 -16.12
C ASP A 10 27.53 2.96 -17.62
N ASP A 11 27.08 3.93 -18.39
CA ASP A 11 27.50 4.14 -19.78
C ASP A 11 27.60 5.65 -20.07
N GLY A 12 28.78 6.21 -19.87
CA GLY A 12 29.02 7.65 -19.99
C GLY A 12 28.17 8.46 -19.00
N ASP A 13 27.33 9.34 -19.51
CA ASP A 13 26.42 10.18 -18.73
C ASP A 13 25.06 9.52 -18.45
N ASP A 14 24.91 8.27 -18.86
CA ASP A 14 23.67 7.50 -18.73
C ASP A 14 23.84 6.26 -17.84
N PHE A 15 22.71 5.69 -17.42
CA PHE A 15 22.57 4.33 -16.94
C PHE A 15 21.92 3.48 -18.04
N ILE A 16 22.39 2.26 -18.23
CA ILE A 16 21.68 1.21 -18.96
C ILE A 16 20.97 0.32 -17.94
N ILE A 17 19.65 0.31 -18.00
CA ILE A 17 18.81 -0.38 -17.01
C ILE A 17 18.16 -1.60 -17.65
N SER A 18 18.37 -2.79 -17.03
CA SER A 18 17.77 -4.05 -17.47
C SER A 18 17.18 -4.80 -16.30
N GLY A 19 15.99 -5.37 -16.50
CA GLY A 19 15.29 -6.20 -15.51
C GLY A 19 13.77 -6.15 -15.61
N GLN A 20 13.10 -6.69 -14.60
CA GLN A 20 11.64 -6.79 -14.55
C GLN A 20 11.14 -6.29 -13.19
N LYS A 21 9.96 -5.67 -13.20
CA LYS A 21 9.18 -5.30 -12.01
C LYS A 21 7.79 -5.88 -12.13
N ARG A 22 7.26 -6.41 -11.03
CA ARG A 22 5.91 -6.99 -10.98
C ARG A 22 5.04 -6.29 -9.94
N PHE A 23 3.75 -6.33 -10.16
CA PHE A 23 2.73 -5.74 -9.29
C PHE A 23 2.93 -4.23 -9.11
N ILE A 24 3.18 -3.53 -10.22
CA ILE A 24 3.34 -2.08 -10.23
C ILE A 24 1.98 -1.45 -10.52
N THR A 25 1.43 -0.79 -9.52
CA THR A 25 0.14 -0.11 -9.63
C THR A 25 0.29 1.14 -10.50
N CYS A 26 -0.65 1.35 -11.43
CA CYS A 26 -0.74 2.54 -12.31
C CYS A 26 0.49 2.80 -13.18
N ALA A 27 1.31 1.80 -13.51
CA ALA A 27 2.47 2.00 -14.39
C ALA A 27 2.04 2.39 -15.81
N ASP A 28 0.90 1.90 -16.28
CA ASP A 28 0.29 2.16 -17.59
C ASP A 28 -0.15 3.63 -17.77
N THR A 29 -0.48 4.31 -16.70
CA THR A 29 -0.94 5.71 -16.67
C THR A 29 0.10 6.69 -16.15
N SER A 30 1.27 6.19 -15.71
CA SER A 30 2.34 6.99 -15.14
C SER A 30 3.28 7.54 -16.22
N ASP A 31 3.83 8.73 -16.02
CA ASP A 31 4.90 9.28 -16.87
C ASP A 31 6.28 8.74 -16.50
N TYR A 32 6.47 8.41 -15.21
CA TYR A 32 7.74 7.94 -14.65
C TYR A 32 7.55 6.78 -13.70
N LEU A 33 8.51 5.86 -13.72
CA LEU A 33 8.65 4.79 -12.74
C LEU A 33 9.73 5.16 -11.72
N TRP A 34 9.37 5.20 -10.45
CA TRP A 34 10.31 5.34 -9.33
C TRP A 34 10.97 3.98 -9.07
N THR A 35 12.11 3.74 -9.72
CA THR A 35 12.65 2.40 -9.89
C THR A 35 13.85 2.15 -9.01
N LEU A 36 13.75 1.19 -8.08
CA LEU A 36 14.89 0.68 -7.32
C LEU A 36 15.73 -0.24 -8.22
N VAL A 37 17.01 0.06 -8.35
CA VAL A 37 17.97 -0.66 -9.20
C VAL A 37 19.23 -1.00 -8.41
N ARG A 38 19.94 -2.04 -8.85
CA ARG A 38 21.29 -2.33 -8.37
C ARG A 38 22.29 -1.59 -9.25
N SER A 39 22.89 -0.55 -8.68
CA SER A 39 23.86 0.32 -9.37
C SER A 39 25.32 -0.02 -9.04
N GLU A 40 25.56 -0.88 -8.03
CA GLU A 40 26.90 -1.33 -7.64
C GLU A 40 26.95 -2.85 -7.68
N SER A 41 27.75 -3.38 -8.60
CA SER A 41 28.00 -4.81 -8.73
C SER A 41 28.79 -5.33 -7.51
N GLY A 42 28.49 -6.56 -7.08
CA GLY A 42 29.18 -7.20 -5.92
C GLY A 42 28.75 -6.71 -4.56
N SER A 43 27.92 -5.68 -4.46
CA SER A 43 27.38 -5.22 -3.18
C SER A 43 26.35 -6.19 -2.60
N ALA A 44 26.41 -6.44 -1.28
CA ALA A 44 25.53 -7.39 -0.62
C ALA A 44 24.20 -6.75 -0.22
N ARG A 45 23.10 -7.48 -0.43
CA ARG A 45 21.75 -7.16 0.06
C ARG A 45 21.29 -5.75 -0.33
N HIS A 46 21.04 -4.89 0.66
CA HIS A 46 20.52 -3.53 0.50
C HIS A 46 21.58 -2.48 0.12
N LYS A 47 22.87 -2.83 0.26
CA LYS A 47 23.96 -1.95 -0.18
C LYS A 47 24.03 -1.92 -1.70
N GLY A 48 24.47 -0.82 -2.28
CA GLY A 48 24.59 -0.65 -3.72
C GLY A 48 23.27 -0.56 -4.50
N LEU A 49 22.15 -0.31 -3.80
CA LEU A 49 20.87 -0.01 -4.40
C LEU A 49 20.72 1.50 -4.58
N SER A 50 20.23 1.92 -5.74
CA SER A 50 19.91 3.31 -6.07
C SER A 50 18.47 3.41 -6.57
N ILE A 51 17.90 4.61 -6.56
CA ILE A 51 16.61 4.89 -7.16
C ILE A 51 16.84 5.75 -8.38
N VAL A 52 16.23 5.35 -9.50
CA VAL A 52 16.25 6.08 -10.76
C VAL A 52 14.82 6.33 -11.21
N LEU A 53 14.51 7.56 -11.60
CA LEU A 53 13.25 7.90 -12.27
C LEU A 53 13.37 7.48 -13.75
N VAL A 54 12.66 6.41 -14.13
CA VAL A 54 12.66 5.90 -15.50
C VAL A 54 11.42 6.42 -16.21
N PRO A 55 11.57 7.26 -17.26
CA PRO A 55 10.42 7.67 -18.07
C PRO A 55 9.77 6.46 -18.74
N CYS A 56 8.44 6.33 -18.62
CA CYS A 56 7.70 5.16 -19.11
C CYS A 56 7.72 5.00 -20.63
N ARG A 57 8.00 6.08 -21.37
CA ARG A 57 7.96 6.10 -22.86
C ARG A 57 9.32 5.92 -23.51
N LEU A 58 10.36 5.60 -22.75
CA LEU A 58 11.67 5.33 -23.32
C LEU A 58 11.69 4.03 -24.12
N PRO A 59 12.50 3.95 -25.20
CA PRO A 59 12.78 2.68 -25.87
C PRO A 59 13.27 1.62 -24.88
N GLY A 60 12.79 0.38 -25.03
CA GLY A 60 13.11 -0.73 -24.12
C GLY A 60 12.22 -0.83 -22.89
N VAL A 61 11.30 0.13 -22.63
CA VAL A 61 10.28 0.00 -21.59
C VAL A 61 9.03 -0.66 -22.16
N THR A 62 8.64 -1.79 -21.60
CA THR A 62 7.37 -2.47 -21.95
C THR A 62 6.53 -2.62 -20.68
N ILE A 63 5.28 -2.16 -20.74
CA ILE A 63 4.33 -2.23 -19.63
C ILE A 63 3.18 -3.14 -20.05
N GLN A 64 2.96 -4.22 -19.29
CA GLN A 64 1.86 -5.16 -19.50
C GLN A 64 0.88 -5.06 -18.34
N VAL A 65 -0.38 -4.76 -18.65
CA VAL A 65 -1.47 -4.69 -17.68
C VAL A 65 -2.07 -6.09 -17.50
N PHE A 66 -2.34 -6.50 -16.29
CA PHE A 66 -3.11 -7.71 -15.99
C PHE A 66 -4.08 -7.47 -14.83
N GLU A 67 -5.15 -8.24 -14.80
CA GLU A 67 -6.20 -8.14 -13.78
C GLU A 67 -5.95 -9.15 -12.66
N MET A 68 -6.11 -8.71 -11.42
CA MET A 68 -6.08 -9.57 -10.23
C MET A 68 -7.47 -10.15 -9.95
N MET A 69 -7.56 -11.21 -9.11
CA MET A 69 -8.82 -11.88 -8.76
C MET A 69 -9.93 -10.94 -8.23
N ASN A 70 -9.57 -9.80 -7.69
CA ASN A 70 -10.51 -8.80 -7.17
C ASN A 70 -10.93 -7.73 -8.20
N GLY A 71 -10.59 -7.91 -9.48
CA GLY A 71 -10.89 -6.97 -10.56
C GLY A 71 -9.98 -5.73 -10.60
N ILE A 72 -9.00 -5.61 -9.70
CA ILE A 72 -8.04 -4.50 -9.72
C ILE A 72 -6.93 -4.80 -10.74
N GLN A 73 -6.63 -3.82 -11.58
CA GLN A 73 -5.52 -3.91 -12.52
C GLN A 73 -4.18 -3.58 -11.86
N THR A 74 -3.14 -4.28 -12.27
CA THR A 74 -1.75 -4.03 -11.92
C THR A 74 -0.87 -4.32 -13.12
N CYS A 75 0.40 -3.95 -13.06
CA CYS A 75 1.29 -4.05 -14.21
C CYS A 75 2.54 -4.88 -13.94
N GLU A 76 3.04 -5.51 -14.99
CA GLU A 76 4.43 -5.93 -15.12
C GLU A 76 5.18 -4.94 -16.01
N VAL A 77 6.38 -4.59 -15.61
CA VAL A 77 7.25 -3.69 -16.35
C VAL A 77 8.53 -4.42 -16.69
N TYR A 78 8.84 -4.44 -17.97
CA TYR A 78 10.08 -4.98 -18.52
C TYR A 78 10.97 -3.82 -18.95
N LEU A 79 12.23 -3.88 -18.55
CA LEU A 79 13.27 -2.91 -18.87
C LEU A 79 14.35 -3.68 -19.63
N ASP A 80 14.47 -3.40 -20.93
CA ASP A 80 15.42 -4.03 -21.82
C ASP A 80 16.41 -2.99 -22.33
N GLU A 81 17.59 -2.95 -21.72
CA GLU A 81 18.68 -2.01 -21.99
C GLU A 81 18.23 -0.54 -22.06
N VAL A 82 17.31 -0.14 -21.20
CA VAL A 82 16.75 1.21 -21.17
C VAL A 82 17.82 2.23 -20.81
N ARG A 83 18.09 3.15 -21.72
CA ARG A 83 19.05 4.24 -21.52
C ARG A 83 18.40 5.40 -20.77
N VAL A 84 18.91 5.70 -19.57
CA VAL A 84 18.37 6.75 -18.69
C VAL A 84 19.48 7.68 -18.23
N PRO A 85 19.40 8.99 -18.51
CA PRO A 85 20.40 9.96 -18.07
C PRO A 85 20.61 9.95 -16.53
N LYS A 86 21.86 10.06 -16.08
CA LYS A 86 22.23 10.04 -14.64
C LYS A 86 21.58 11.15 -13.83
N ARG A 87 21.13 12.24 -14.44
CA ARG A 87 20.35 13.28 -13.76
C ARG A 87 19.02 12.80 -13.19
N TYR A 88 18.53 11.64 -13.63
CA TYR A 88 17.34 10.98 -13.07
C TYR A 88 17.62 10.12 -11.82
N LEU A 89 18.86 10.09 -11.35
CA LEU A 89 19.21 9.49 -10.06
C LEU A 89 18.56 10.28 -8.92
N VAL A 90 17.86 9.60 -8.05
CA VAL A 90 17.23 10.20 -6.86
C VAL A 90 18.21 10.14 -5.69
N GLY A 91 18.65 11.30 -5.23
CA GLY A 91 19.62 11.42 -4.15
C GLY A 91 21.01 10.91 -4.53
N ALA A 92 21.74 10.36 -3.57
CA ALA A 92 23.08 9.81 -3.80
C ALA A 92 23.04 8.35 -4.23
N ARG A 93 24.01 7.96 -5.07
CA ARG A 93 24.21 6.56 -5.49
C ARG A 93 24.43 5.66 -4.26
N GLY A 94 23.85 4.47 -4.26
CA GLY A 94 23.96 3.51 -3.15
C GLY A 94 22.99 3.77 -1.99
N HIS A 95 22.28 4.91 -1.97
CA HIS A 95 21.35 5.30 -0.90
C HIS A 95 19.88 4.91 -1.19
N GLY A 96 19.62 4.16 -2.25
CA GLY A 96 18.27 3.82 -2.68
C GLY A 96 17.46 3.03 -1.65
N TRP A 97 18.11 2.21 -0.83
CA TRP A 97 17.41 1.49 0.24
C TRP A 97 16.83 2.44 1.30
N GLN A 98 17.63 3.41 1.73
CA GLN A 98 17.20 4.40 2.73
C GLN A 98 16.02 5.22 2.20
N HIS A 99 16.14 5.75 0.99
CA HIS A 99 15.05 6.50 0.34
C HIS A 99 13.78 5.66 0.17
N LEU A 100 13.94 4.37 -0.20
CA LEU A 100 12.81 3.45 -0.33
C LEU A 100 12.09 3.26 1.02
N MET A 101 12.83 3.02 2.10
CA MET A 101 12.23 2.78 3.42
C MET A 101 11.48 4.02 3.93
N GLU A 102 12.03 5.19 3.73
CA GLU A 102 11.38 6.46 4.08
C GLU A 102 10.11 6.69 3.25
N ALA A 103 10.19 6.52 1.93
CA ALA A 103 9.05 6.68 1.05
C ALA A 103 7.91 5.71 1.39
N LEU A 104 8.23 4.42 1.62
CA LEU A 104 7.23 3.42 2.00
C LEU A 104 6.59 3.70 3.36
N ALA A 105 7.34 4.26 4.32
CA ALA A 105 6.77 4.65 5.61
C ALA A 105 5.77 5.81 5.44
N ARG A 106 6.13 6.82 4.65
CA ARG A 106 5.25 7.97 4.37
C ARG A 106 4.04 7.57 3.51
N GLU A 107 4.23 6.73 2.50
CA GLU A 107 3.13 6.19 1.69
C GLU A 107 2.12 5.43 2.56
N ARG A 108 2.58 4.57 3.47
CA ARG A 108 1.69 3.85 4.38
C ARG A 108 0.83 4.80 5.21
N MET A 109 1.35 5.95 5.61
CA MET A 109 0.58 6.98 6.33
C MET A 109 -0.58 7.52 5.49
N THR A 110 -0.39 7.74 4.19
CA THR A 110 -1.48 8.21 3.31
C THR A 110 -2.55 7.15 3.08
N MET A 111 -2.17 5.86 3.16
CA MET A 111 -3.09 4.73 3.02
C MET A 111 -3.88 4.40 4.29
N ILE A 112 -3.55 5.01 5.43
CA ILE A 112 -4.26 4.82 6.69
C ILE A 112 -5.55 5.64 6.65
N ASN A 113 -6.60 5.03 6.11
CA ASN A 113 -7.92 5.64 6.06
C ASN A 113 -8.95 4.74 6.77
N PHE A 114 -9.22 5.02 8.04
CA PHE A 114 -10.24 4.30 8.81
C PHE A 114 -11.67 4.66 8.37
N LYS A 115 -11.87 5.70 7.58
CA LYS A 115 -13.17 6.00 6.95
C LYS A 115 -13.61 4.86 6.04
N ALA A 116 -12.65 4.23 5.32
CA ALA A 116 -12.90 3.06 4.49
C ALA A 116 -13.41 1.83 5.28
N VAL A 117 -13.20 1.77 6.59
CA VAL A 117 -13.78 0.75 7.47
C VAL A 117 -15.10 1.23 8.08
N SER A 118 -15.15 2.47 8.55
CA SER A 118 -16.30 2.99 9.30
C SER A 118 -17.53 3.29 8.43
N GLU A 119 -17.38 3.72 7.19
CA GLU A 119 -18.53 3.99 6.32
C GLU A 119 -19.30 2.72 5.90
N PRO A 120 -18.65 1.64 5.41
CA PRO A 120 -19.35 0.39 5.17
C PRO A 120 -19.98 -0.20 6.43
N PHE A 121 -19.30 -0.07 7.58
CA PHE A 121 -19.86 -0.49 8.85
C PHE A 121 -21.09 0.34 9.24
N GLY A 122 -21.09 1.65 9.02
CA GLY A 122 -22.26 2.50 9.24
C GLY A 122 -23.45 2.07 8.38
N ARG A 123 -23.25 1.72 7.10
CA ARG A 123 -24.31 1.17 6.23
C ARG A 123 -24.84 -0.17 6.76
N PHE A 124 -23.94 -1.04 7.20
CA PHE A 124 -24.33 -2.31 7.83
C PHE A 124 -25.18 -2.10 9.08
N VAL A 125 -24.81 -1.17 9.97
CA VAL A 125 -25.60 -0.82 11.17
C VAL A 125 -26.98 -0.28 10.79
N GLN A 126 -27.10 0.52 9.72
CA GLN A 126 -28.39 0.98 9.23
C GLN A 126 -29.27 -0.17 8.74
N TRP A 127 -28.66 -1.13 8.03
CA TRP A 127 -29.37 -2.34 7.61
C TRP A 127 -29.85 -3.14 8.82
N VAL A 128 -29.02 -3.40 9.83
CA VAL A 128 -29.39 -4.11 11.08
C VAL A 128 -30.57 -3.44 11.77
N ARG A 129 -30.65 -2.10 11.74
CA ARG A 129 -31.75 -1.35 12.35
C ARG A 129 -33.09 -1.56 11.65
N GLY A 130 -33.08 -1.77 10.35
CA GLY A 130 -34.27 -1.96 9.52
C GLY A 130 -34.65 -3.41 9.29
N ALA A 131 -33.73 -4.36 9.52
CA ALA A 131 -33.95 -5.76 9.24
C ALA A 131 -34.87 -6.42 10.29
N GLU A 132 -35.77 -7.29 9.80
CA GLU A 132 -36.66 -8.11 10.60
C GLU A 132 -36.53 -9.57 10.14
N PHE A 133 -36.46 -10.49 11.10
CA PHE A 133 -36.43 -11.93 10.87
C PHE A 133 -37.45 -12.60 11.81
N ASP A 134 -38.29 -13.47 11.27
CA ASP A 134 -39.35 -14.15 12.01
C ASP A 134 -40.26 -13.20 12.81
N GLY A 135 -40.47 -11.98 12.29
CA GLY A 135 -41.29 -10.94 12.95
C GLY A 135 -40.59 -10.17 14.07
N GLU A 136 -39.33 -10.47 14.34
CA GLU A 136 -38.51 -9.76 15.34
C GLU A 136 -37.48 -8.85 14.66
N ARG A 137 -37.29 -7.66 15.23
CA ARG A 137 -36.27 -6.71 14.72
C ARG A 137 -34.88 -7.17 15.14
N LEU A 138 -34.00 -7.35 14.18
CA LEU A 138 -32.60 -7.71 14.39
C LEU A 138 -31.87 -6.77 15.38
N ALA A 139 -32.22 -5.49 15.36
CA ALA A 139 -31.70 -4.49 16.30
C ALA A 139 -32.11 -4.70 17.77
N ARG A 140 -33.03 -5.61 18.06
CA ARG A 140 -33.45 -5.97 19.45
C ARG A 140 -32.65 -7.17 19.96
N ASP A 141 -32.07 -7.98 19.09
CA ASP A 141 -31.25 -9.12 19.51
C ASP A 141 -30.04 -8.65 20.35
N PRO A 142 -29.88 -9.14 21.58
CA PRO A 142 -28.81 -8.69 22.46
C PRO A 142 -27.41 -9.10 21.97
N VAL A 143 -27.29 -10.23 21.26
CA VAL A 143 -26.01 -10.71 20.69
C VAL A 143 -25.57 -9.83 19.54
N VAL A 144 -26.51 -9.51 18.63
CA VAL A 144 -26.27 -8.59 17.52
C VAL A 144 -25.87 -7.20 18.03
N ARG A 145 -26.60 -6.68 19.01
CA ARG A 145 -26.31 -5.37 19.64
C ARG A 145 -24.92 -5.33 20.25
N GLN A 146 -24.55 -6.37 21.01
CA GLN A 146 -23.23 -6.46 21.63
C GLN A 146 -22.11 -6.53 20.58
N SER A 147 -22.30 -7.31 19.55
CA SER A 147 -21.33 -7.49 18.47
C SER A 147 -21.11 -6.19 17.68
N VAL A 148 -22.19 -5.49 17.36
CA VAL A 148 -22.15 -4.18 16.68
C VAL A 148 -21.45 -3.13 17.58
N ALA A 149 -21.77 -3.11 18.89
CA ALA A 149 -21.14 -2.18 19.83
C ALA A 149 -19.63 -2.43 19.97
N ASN A 150 -19.23 -3.70 20.09
CA ASN A 150 -17.80 -4.09 20.16
C ASN A 150 -17.04 -3.65 18.90
N MET A 151 -17.62 -3.86 17.72
CA MET A 151 -17.00 -3.42 16.46
C MET A 151 -16.89 -1.89 16.39
N HIS A 152 -17.91 -1.17 16.88
CA HIS A 152 -17.88 0.29 16.93
C HIS A 152 -16.73 0.82 17.79
N VAL A 153 -16.52 0.25 18.97
CA VAL A 153 -15.41 0.60 19.89
C VAL A 153 -14.05 0.34 19.22
N LYS A 154 -13.88 -0.81 18.56
CA LYS A 154 -12.65 -1.14 17.83
C LYS A 154 -12.38 -0.13 16.71
N ILE A 155 -13.39 0.25 15.93
CA ILE A 155 -13.26 1.25 14.87
C ILE A 155 -12.89 2.62 15.44
N ALA A 156 -13.50 3.02 16.56
CA ALA A 156 -13.16 4.27 17.26
C ALA A 156 -11.70 4.28 17.72
N GLY A 157 -11.21 3.18 18.30
CA GLY A 157 -9.81 2.99 18.66
C GLY A 157 -8.87 3.13 17.46
N GLY A 158 -9.24 2.56 16.32
CA GLY A 158 -8.48 2.71 15.07
C GLY A 158 -8.39 4.15 14.57
N LYS A 159 -9.49 4.91 14.63
CA LYS A 159 -9.50 6.34 14.29
C LYS A 159 -8.57 7.15 15.23
N MET A 160 -8.57 6.83 16.52
CA MET A 160 -7.66 7.47 17.48
C MET A 160 -6.20 7.15 17.18
N LEU A 161 -5.88 5.89 16.87
CA LEU A 161 -4.55 5.49 16.45
C LEU A 161 -4.09 6.25 15.19
N GLN A 162 -4.99 6.45 14.21
CA GLN A 162 -4.72 7.26 13.01
C GLN A 162 -4.39 8.71 13.37
N LEU A 163 -5.12 9.32 14.30
CA LEU A 163 -4.87 10.70 14.74
C LEU A 163 -3.50 10.83 15.41
N ILE A 164 -3.15 9.90 16.30
CA ILE A 164 -1.83 9.86 16.96
C ILE A 164 -0.72 9.71 15.93
N ALA A 165 -0.88 8.78 14.99
CA ALA A 165 0.08 8.56 13.92
C ALA A 165 0.26 9.81 13.03
N GLY A 166 -0.84 10.49 12.69
CA GLY A 166 -0.82 11.74 11.93
C GLY A 166 -0.12 12.87 12.67
N ALA A 167 -0.38 13.04 13.97
CA ALA A 167 0.27 14.05 14.80
C ALA A 167 1.79 13.84 14.87
N ARG A 168 2.26 12.58 15.01
CA ARG A 168 3.70 12.27 14.99
C ARG A 168 4.33 12.49 13.62
N ALA A 169 3.62 12.14 12.55
CA ALA A 169 4.10 12.32 11.17
C ALA A 169 4.21 13.80 10.76
N ALA A 170 3.60 14.73 11.51
CA ALA A 170 3.75 16.17 11.28
C ALA A 170 5.17 16.70 11.60
N ASP A 171 5.93 15.99 12.43
CA ASP A 171 7.35 16.28 12.62
C ASP A 171 8.13 15.83 11.37
N LYS A 172 8.72 16.79 10.65
CA LYS A 172 9.48 16.55 9.42
C LYS A 172 10.74 15.68 9.64
N ASN A 173 11.28 15.68 10.86
CA ASN A 173 12.46 14.91 11.24
C ASN A 173 12.11 13.49 11.71
N TYR A 174 10.83 13.17 11.85
CA TYR A 174 10.35 11.88 12.30
C TYR A 174 9.81 11.02 11.16
N VAL A 175 10.27 9.79 11.04
CA VAL A 175 9.74 8.81 10.09
C VAL A 175 8.81 7.85 10.85
N PRO A 176 7.49 7.93 10.67
CA PRO A 176 6.49 7.22 11.48
C PRO A 176 6.36 5.74 11.09
N THR A 177 7.45 4.99 11.13
CA THR A 177 7.50 3.59 10.66
C THR A 177 6.65 2.66 11.51
N LEU A 178 6.73 2.79 12.84
CA LEU A 178 5.99 1.95 13.79
C LEU A 178 4.49 2.26 13.70
N GLU A 179 4.14 3.53 13.75
CA GLU A 179 2.76 4.00 13.71
C GLU A 179 2.08 3.61 12.40
N ALA A 180 2.77 3.80 11.28
CA ALA A 180 2.27 3.40 9.96
C ALA A 180 2.03 1.89 9.87
N ALA A 181 2.95 1.08 10.39
CA ALA A 181 2.80 -0.37 10.42
C ALA A 181 1.64 -0.82 11.33
N ALA A 182 1.56 -0.26 12.55
CA ALA A 182 0.49 -0.56 13.50
C ALA A 182 -0.89 -0.19 12.93
N CYS A 183 -1.03 1.00 12.38
CA CYS A 183 -2.29 1.44 11.77
C CYS A 183 -2.69 0.55 10.59
N LYS A 184 -1.75 0.22 9.69
CA LYS A 184 -2.03 -0.64 8.53
C LYS A 184 -2.49 -2.01 8.97
N MET A 185 -1.80 -2.63 9.93
CA MET A 185 -2.16 -3.94 10.48
C MET A 185 -3.54 -3.89 11.12
N TYR A 186 -3.78 -2.94 12.02
CA TYR A 186 -5.05 -2.82 12.73
C TYR A 186 -6.22 -2.57 11.80
N ARG A 187 -6.06 -1.71 10.78
CA ARG A 187 -7.08 -1.49 9.75
C ARG A 187 -7.41 -2.76 8.96
N ALA A 188 -6.39 -3.54 8.59
CA ALA A 188 -6.58 -4.79 7.86
C ALA A 188 -7.36 -5.81 8.70
N MET A 189 -7.00 -5.98 9.98
CA MET A 189 -7.73 -6.83 10.93
C MET A 189 -9.19 -6.41 11.08
N LEU A 190 -9.45 -5.12 11.29
CA LEU A 190 -10.81 -4.60 11.41
C LEU A 190 -11.63 -4.77 10.13
N SER A 191 -11.02 -4.65 8.97
CA SER A 191 -11.70 -4.86 7.69
C SER A 191 -12.19 -6.31 7.56
N TRP A 192 -11.36 -7.26 7.97
CA TRP A 192 -11.70 -8.68 7.97
C TRP A 192 -12.74 -9.00 9.05
N GLU A 193 -12.54 -8.60 10.31
CA GLU A 193 -13.49 -8.82 11.41
C GLU A 193 -14.88 -8.25 11.10
N LYS A 194 -14.94 -7.05 10.50
CA LYS A 194 -16.18 -6.42 10.07
C LYS A 194 -16.92 -7.25 9.02
N ALA A 195 -16.19 -7.79 8.04
CA ALA A 195 -16.78 -8.61 7.00
C ALA A 195 -17.31 -9.93 7.57
N THR A 196 -16.53 -10.58 8.44
CA THR A 196 -16.95 -11.80 9.14
C THR A 196 -18.17 -11.54 10.00
N LEU A 197 -18.19 -10.48 10.81
CA LEU A 197 -19.36 -10.11 11.62
C LEU A 197 -20.62 -9.93 10.77
N ALA A 198 -20.52 -9.27 9.62
CA ALA A 198 -21.67 -9.05 8.75
C ALA A 198 -22.20 -10.39 8.20
N LEU A 199 -21.29 -11.29 7.76
CA LEU A 199 -21.66 -12.62 7.28
C LEU A 199 -22.28 -13.47 8.37
N ASP A 200 -21.70 -13.49 9.59
CA ASP A 200 -22.21 -14.27 10.72
C ASP A 200 -23.64 -13.85 11.07
N ILE A 201 -23.90 -12.53 11.14
CA ILE A 201 -25.24 -12.03 11.42
C ILE A 201 -26.23 -12.38 10.30
N MET A 202 -25.81 -12.24 9.02
CA MET A 202 -26.66 -12.55 7.86
C MET A 202 -26.95 -14.05 7.69
N GLN A 203 -26.06 -14.94 8.17
CA GLN A 203 -26.23 -16.39 8.09
C GLN A 203 -27.04 -16.95 9.26
N SER A 204 -27.02 -16.26 10.40
CA SER A 204 -27.72 -16.71 11.62
C SER A 204 -29.20 -16.31 11.63
N HIS A 205 -29.60 -15.51 10.68
CA HIS A 205 -30.95 -14.97 10.52
C HIS A 205 -31.38 -15.01 9.04
#